data_b62dc7898b68c310b6186695e44d1b43
#
_entry.id   b62dc7898b68c310b6186695e44d1b43
#
_cell.length_a   1.000
_cell.length_b   1.000
_cell.length_c   1.000
_cell.angle_alpha   90.00
_cell.angle_beta   90.00
_cell.angle_gamma   90.00
#
_symmetry.space_group_name_H-M   'P 1'
#
loop_
_entity.id
_entity.type
_entity.pdbx_description
1 polymer ?
#
loop_
_entity_poly.entity_id
_entity_poly.type
_entity_poly.pdbx_seq_one_letter_code
_entity_poly.pdbx_strand_id
1 'polypeptide(L)'
;MSFGSSERITAAQAERFGQIKAGRCVACWQRGMVTIGCDAHHLLSGGRRIGHEASVALCLWHHRGHPLPGVTPPQMRFQYGPSLMDGSKSFRAAYGTDEELLQLQEQMLRGEA
;
A
#
# COMPACT_ATOMS: atom_id res chain seq x y z
N MET A 1 -22.18 0.25 -20.24
CA MET A 1 -21.58 0.20 -19.76
C MET A 1 -21.36 -0.22 -18.88
N SER A 2 -21.26 -0.25 -18.71
CA SER A 2 -21.13 -0.46 -18.01
C SER A 2 -20.58 -0.87 -17.30
N PHE A 3 -20.66 -1.42 -17.43
CA PHE A 3 -20.00 -1.91 -16.61
C PHE A 3 -19.54 -1.18 -15.80
N GLY A 4 -19.62 -1.00 -15.83
CA GLY A 4 -18.74 -0.21 -15.15
C GLY A 4 -19.20 0.78 -14.19
N SER A 5 -20.44 0.99 -14.04
CA SER A 5 -20.91 2.00 -13.09
C SER A 5 -20.47 1.69 -11.65
N SER A 6 -20.41 0.41 -11.26
CA SER A 6 -19.98 0.04 -9.91
C SER A 6 -18.49 0.27 -9.72
N GLU A 7 -17.75 0.40 -10.80
CA GLU A 7 -16.32 0.65 -10.77
C GLU A 7 -15.99 2.13 -10.87
N ARG A 8 -17.00 2.97 -11.04
CA ARG A 8 -16.77 4.40 -11.21
C ARG A 8 -16.23 5.02 -9.93
N ILE A 9 -15.18 5.80 -10.08
CA ILE A 9 -14.54 6.47 -8.95
C ILE A 9 -15.20 7.83 -8.75
N THR A 10 -15.61 8.13 -7.52
CA THR A 10 -16.12 9.44 -7.16
C THR A 10 -15.00 10.46 -7.09
N ALA A 11 -15.35 11.74 -7.07
CA ALA A 11 -14.35 12.79 -6.92
C ALA A 11 -13.57 12.65 -5.61
N ALA A 12 -14.27 12.30 -4.52
CA ALA A 12 -13.61 12.10 -3.23
C ALA A 12 -12.63 10.92 -3.25
N GLN A 13 -13.02 9.85 -3.94
CA GLN A 13 -12.15 8.69 -4.07
C GLN A 13 -10.93 8.99 -4.93
N ALA A 14 -11.13 9.76 -6.01
CA ALA A 14 -10.01 10.18 -6.86
C ALA A 14 -9.03 11.05 -6.08
N GLU A 15 -9.54 11.94 -5.24
CA GLU A 15 -8.69 12.78 -4.39
C GLU A 15 -7.91 11.92 -3.41
N ARG A 16 -8.55 10.94 -2.79
CA ARG A 16 -7.89 10.01 -1.88
C ARG A 16 -6.76 9.26 -2.59
N PHE A 17 -7.02 8.75 -3.79
CA PHE A 17 -5.97 8.04 -4.54
C PHE A 17 -4.80 8.98 -4.84
N GLY A 18 -5.05 10.22 -5.17
CA GLY A 18 -4.00 11.20 -5.39
C GLY A 18 -3.17 11.42 -4.14
N GLN A 19 -3.82 11.55 -2.98
CA GLN A 19 -3.13 11.71 -1.71
C GLN A 19 -2.28 10.49 -1.36
N ILE A 20 -2.82 9.29 -1.60
CA ILE A 20 -2.12 8.04 -1.33
C ILE A 20 -0.89 7.91 -2.22
N LYS A 21 -1.04 8.15 -3.51
CA LYS A 21 0.07 8.03 -4.46
C LYS A 21 1.15 9.06 -4.22
N ALA A 22 0.79 10.23 -3.73
CA ALA A 22 1.75 11.28 -3.40
C ALA A 22 2.32 11.12 -1.99
N GLY A 23 1.79 10.19 -1.22
CA GLY A 23 2.16 10.02 0.17
C GLY A 23 3.27 9.03 0.38
N ARG A 24 3.40 8.59 1.62
CA ARG A 24 4.49 7.71 2.06
C ARG A 24 4.01 6.28 2.17
N CYS A 25 4.89 5.34 1.82
CA CYS A 25 4.61 3.91 1.93
C CYS A 25 4.36 3.52 3.40
N VAL A 26 3.23 2.87 3.67
CA VAL A 26 2.89 2.48 5.05
C VAL A 26 3.81 1.40 5.59
N ALA A 27 4.35 0.54 4.73
CA ALA A 27 5.28 -0.50 5.15
C ALA A 27 6.65 0.11 5.49
N CYS A 28 7.16 0.99 4.64
CA CYS A 28 8.41 1.69 4.92
C CYS A 28 8.31 2.53 6.18
N TRP A 29 7.18 3.21 6.36
CA TRP A 29 6.96 4.06 7.53
C TRP A 29 7.11 3.29 8.83
N GLN A 30 6.60 2.06 8.87
CA GLN A 30 6.72 1.23 10.07
C GLN A 30 8.17 0.85 10.39
N ARG A 31 9.05 0.90 9.40
CA ARG A 31 10.46 0.60 9.59
C ARG A 31 11.31 1.86 9.75
N GLY A 32 10.66 2.99 9.94
CA GLY A 32 11.35 4.26 10.13
C GLY A 32 11.87 4.88 8.84
N MET A 33 11.35 4.47 7.70
CA MET A 33 11.79 4.97 6.40
C MET A 33 10.68 5.75 5.73
N VAL A 34 11.07 6.76 4.94
CA VAL A 34 10.15 7.57 4.17
C VAL A 34 10.36 7.27 2.69
N THR A 35 9.38 6.68 2.05
CA THR A 35 9.43 6.37 0.62
C THR A 35 8.17 6.92 -0.02
N ILE A 36 8.34 7.81 -1.00
CA ILE A 36 7.24 8.41 -1.74
C ILE A 36 7.17 7.81 -3.14
N GLY A 37 6.18 8.23 -3.93
CA GLY A 37 6.00 7.67 -5.27
C GLY A 37 5.37 6.29 -5.19
N CYS A 38 4.26 6.19 -4.46
CA CYS A 38 3.64 4.91 -4.15
C CYS A 38 2.51 4.57 -5.12
N ASP A 39 2.17 3.27 -5.15
CA ASP A 39 0.92 2.80 -5.73
C ASP A 39 -0.16 2.83 -4.66
N ALA A 40 -1.40 2.99 -5.09
CA ALA A 40 -2.55 2.79 -4.21
C ALA A 40 -2.94 1.33 -4.29
N HIS A 41 -2.66 0.59 -3.21
CA HIS A 41 -2.98 -0.84 -3.14
C HIS A 41 -4.34 -1.03 -2.48
N HIS A 42 -5.25 -1.69 -3.18
CA HIS A 42 -6.58 -1.98 -2.65
C HIS A 42 -6.53 -3.17 -1.72
N LEU A 43 -7.10 -2.99 -0.54
CA LEU A 43 -7.19 -4.07 0.43
C LEU A 43 -8.37 -4.98 0.10
N LEU A 44 -8.26 -6.24 0.52
CA LEU A 44 -9.27 -7.25 0.23
C LEU A 44 -9.87 -7.76 1.53
N SER A 45 -11.15 -8.17 1.46
CA SER A 45 -11.82 -8.85 2.55
C SER A 45 -12.39 -10.15 2.00
N GLY A 46 -11.89 -11.27 2.51
CA GLY A 46 -12.31 -12.58 2.03
C GLY A 46 -12.02 -12.79 0.55
N GLY A 47 -10.90 -12.23 0.07
CA GLY A 47 -10.52 -12.32 -1.33
C GLY A 47 -11.21 -11.33 -2.24
N ARG A 48 -12.02 -10.44 -1.68
CA ARG A 48 -12.76 -9.44 -2.47
C ARG A 48 -12.33 -8.04 -2.07
N ARG A 49 -12.34 -7.14 -3.06
CA ARG A 49 -12.03 -5.74 -2.84
C ARG A 49 -13.15 -5.11 -2.00
N ILE A 50 -12.78 -4.46 -0.90
CA ILE A 50 -13.78 -3.89 0.03
C ILE A 50 -14.10 -2.42 -0.26
N GLY A 51 -13.65 -1.91 -1.39
CA GLY A 51 -13.99 -0.57 -1.83
C GLY A 51 -12.77 0.27 -2.11
N HIS A 52 -12.98 1.40 -2.77
CA HIS A 52 -11.89 2.30 -3.14
C HIS A 52 -11.31 3.03 -1.93
N GLU A 53 -12.11 3.17 -0.85
CA GLU A 53 -11.64 3.79 0.38
C GLU A 53 -10.69 2.90 1.15
N ALA A 54 -10.75 1.59 0.93
CA ALA A 54 -9.88 0.65 1.62
C ALA A 54 -8.61 0.43 0.82
N SER A 55 -7.79 1.47 0.75
CA SER A 55 -6.53 1.44 -0.01
C SER A 55 -5.42 2.07 0.81
N VAL A 56 -4.20 1.58 0.59
CA VAL A 56 -3.02 2.08 1.30
C VAL A 56 -1.90 2.33 0.29
N ALA A 57 -0.98 3.22 0.68
CA ALA A 57 0.19 3.53 -0.13
C ALA A 57 1.27 2.48 0.07
N LEU A 58 1.71 1.87 -1.00
CA LEU A 58 2.84 0.95 -0.99
C LEU A 58 3.81 1.34 -2.09
N CYS A 59 5.10 1.40 -1.75
CA CYS A 59 6.13 1.71 -2.74
C CYS A 59 6.28 0.55 -3.72
N LEU A 60 7.07 0.77 -4.76
CA LEU A 60 7.21 -0.23 -5.83
C LEU A 60 7.77 -1.55 -5.31
N TRP A 61 8.68 -1.53 -4.33
CA TRP A 61 9.19 -2.76 -3.74
C TRP A 61 8.10 -3.48 -2.95
N HIS A 62 7.45 -2.79 -2.02
CA HIS A 62 6.46 -3.45 -1.16
C HIS A 62 5.22 -3.90 -1.91
N HIS A 63 4.86 -3.20 -2.98
CA HIS A 63 3.69 -3.54 -3.78
C HIS A 63 4.00 -4.54 -4.89
N ARG A 64 5.05 -4.26 -5.67
CA ARG A 64 5.34 -5.03 -6.90
C ARG A 64 6.59 -5.88 -6.83
N GLY A 65 7.36 -5.78 -5.78
CA GLY A 65 8.64 -6.47 -5.69
C GLY A 65 9.70 -5.89 -6.62
N HIS A 66 9.58 -4.62 -6.97
CA HIS A 66 10.56 -3.92 -7.82
C HIS A 66 11.72 -3.44 -6.97
N PRO A 67 12.92 -3.99 -7.14
CA PRO A 67 14.05 -3.52 -6.36
C PRO A 67 14.55 -2.16 -6.85
N LEU A 68 15.25 -1.46 -5.96
CA LEU A 68 15.94 -0.23 -6.36
C LEU A 68 17.05 -0.56 -7.37
N PRO A 69 17.41 0.39 -8.24
CA PRO A 69 18.49 0.15 -9.22
C PRO A 69 19.77 -0.30 -8.54
N GLY A 70 20.33 -1.38 -9.02
CA GLY A 70 21.58 -1.91 -8.49
C GLY A 70 21.45 -2.69 -7.18
N VAL A 71 20.23 -2.86 -6.67
CA VAL A 71 19.99 -3.59 -5.42
C VAL A 71 19.30 -4.90 -5.75
N THR A 72 19.82 -6.00 -5.22
CA THR A 72 19.25 -7.33 -5.47
C THR A 72 18.01 -7.55 -4.61
N PRO A 73 17.09 -8.44 -5.01
CA PRO A 73 15.95 -8.77 -4.18
C PRO A 73 16.31 -9.23 -2.76
N PRO A 74 17.32 -10.10 -2.55
CA PRO A 74 17.71 -10.44 -1.17
C PRO A 74 18.16 -9.22 -0.36
N GLN A 75 18.89 -8.28 -0.98
CA GLN A 75 19.29 -7.06 -0.30
C GLN A 75 18.07 -6.17 0.04
N MET A 76 17.09 -6.12 -0.86
CA MET A 76 15.86 -5.39 -0.61
C MET A 76 15.11 -5.99 0.59
N ARG A 77 14.99 -7.31 0.64
CA ARG A 77 14.31 -7.97 1.76
C ARG A 77 15.02 -7.72 3.08
N PHE A 78 16.32 -7.70 3.06
CA PHE A 78 17.09 -7.43 4.26
C PHE A 78 16.87 -6.00 4.76
N GLN A 79 16.88 -5.03 3.86
CA GLN A 79 16.78 -3.61 4.23
C GLN A 79 15.33 -3.16 4.43
N TYR A 80 14.43 -3.62 3.58
CA TYR A 80 13.05 -3.12 3.53
C TYR A 80 12.01 -4.13 3.97
N GLY A 81 12.42 -5.37 4.22
CA GLY A 81 11.50 -6.43 4.59
C GLY A 81 10.79 -7.02 3.38
N PRO A 82 9.86 -7.96 3.61
CA PRO A 82 9.22 -8.66 2.51
C PRO A 82 8.29 -7.76 1.71
N SER A 83 8.12 -8.09 0.45
CA SER A 83 7.17 -7.49 -0.47
C SER A 83 5.88 -8.33 -0.49
N LEU A 84 4.78 -7.74 -0.98
CA LEU A 84 3.57 -8.51 -1.27
C LEU A 84 3.84 -9.65 -2.24
N MET A 85 4.83 -9.48 -3.13
CA MET A 85 5.21 -10.53 -4.07
C MET A 85 5.83 -11.74 -3.40
N ASP A 86 6.28 -11.60 -2.16
CA ASP A 86 6.79 -12.72 -1.36
C ASP A 86 5.66 -13.50 -0.68
N GLY A 87 4.43 -13.05 -0.84
CA GLY A 87 3.26 -13.69 -0.27
C GLY A 87 2.58 -12.84 0.78
N SER A 88 1.25 -12.89 0.81
CA SER A 88 0.47 -12.08 1.74
C SER A 88 0.70 -12.47 3.19
N LYS A 89 1.00 -13.74 3.45
CA LYS A 89 1.21 -14.22 4.81
C LYS A 89 2.45 -13.59 5.43
N SER A 90 3.58 -13.61 4.72
CA SER A 90 4.81 -13.00 5.23
C SER A 90 4.68 -11.48 5.30
N PHE A 91 3.96 -10.89 4.36
CA PHE A 91 3.73 -9.45 4.36
C PHE A 91 2.93 -9.02 5.60
N ARG A 92 1.85 -9.74 5.91
CA ARG A 92 1.05 -9.43 7.10
C ARG A 92 1.81 -9.65 8.39
N ALA A 93 2.63 -10.69 8.42
CA ALA A 93 3.45 -10.95 9.61
C ALA A 93 4.41 -9.80 9.87
N ALA A 94 4.91 -9.17 8.81
CA ALA A 94 5.88 -8.09 8.94
C ALA A 94 5.22 -6.73 9.22
N TYR A 95 4.04 -6.46 8.62
CA TYR A 95 3.49 -5.10 8.61
C TYR A 95 2.09 -4.98 9.20
N GLY A 96 1.46 -6.09 9.51
CA GLY A 96 0.14 -6.08 10.12
C GLY A 96 -0.96 -6.50 9.17
N THR A 97 -2.15 -6.64 9.74
CA THR A 97 -3.35 -7.01 8.98
C THR A 97 -3.79 -5.87 8.08
N ASP A 98 -4.69 -6.18 7.15
CA ASP A 98 -5.26 -5.15 6.29
C ASP A 98 -5.92 -4.03 7.10
N GLU A 99 -6.60 -4.39 8.20
CA GLU A 99 -7.24 -3.40 9.07
C GLU A 99 -6.22 -2.51 9.75
N GLU A 100 -5.13 -3.10 10.24
CA GLU A 100 -4.06 -2.33 10.87
C GLU A 100 -3.38 -1.39 9.88
N LEU A 101 -3.16 -1.87 8.67
CA LEU A 101 -2.56 -1.04 7.62
C LEU A 101 -3.47 0.12 7.25
N LEU A 102 -4.78 -0.15 7.14
CA LEU A 102 -5.73 0.90 6.82
C LEU A 102 -5.78 1.95 7.93
N GLN A 103 -5.79 1.52 9.19
CA GLN A 103 -5.76 2.44 10.31
C GLN A 103 -4.53 3.34 10.27
N LEU A 104 -3.36 2.76 10.01
CA LEU A 104 -2.13 3.54 9.91
C LEU A 104 -2.20 4.52 8.75
N GLN A 105 -2.72 4.07 7.61
CA GLN A 105 -2.86 4.93 6.44
C GLN A 105 -3.76 6.14 6.76
N GLU A 106 -4.87 5.91 7.44
CA GLU A 106 -5.76 7.01 7.81
C GLU A 106 -5.05 8.00 8.75
N GLN A 107 -4.31 7.47 9.71
CA GLN A 107 -3.53 8.34 10.62
C GLN A 107 -2.51 9.17 9.86
N MET A 108 -1.83 8.55 8.90
CA MET A 108 -0.84 9.27 8.09
C MET A 108 -1.48 10.36 7.24
N LEU A 109 -2.65 10.10 6.67
CA LEU A 109 -3.36 11.09 5.87
C LEU A 109 -3.83 12.27 6.72
N ARG A 110 -4.16 12.02 7.99
CA ARG A 110 -4.58 13.07 8.93
C ARG A 110 -3.40 13.77 9.61
N GLY A 111 -2.18 13.33 9.35
CA GLY A 111 -1.00 13.89 9.99
C GLY A 111 -0.86 13.47 11.45
N GLU A 112 -1.43 12.33 11.84
CA GLU A 112 -1.41 11.84 13.22
C GLU A 112 -0.35 10.76 13.45
N ALA A 113 0.33 10.34 12.41
CA ALA A 113 1.36 9.30 12.52
C ALA A 113 2.71 9.82 12.08
#